data_109dfae03d828660598037fe78b367c1
#
_entry.id   109dfae03d828660598037fe78b367c1
#
_cell.length_a   1.000
_cell.length_b   1.000
_cell.length_c   1.000
_cell.angle_alpha   90.00
_cell.angle_beta   90.00
_cell.angle_gamma   90.00
#
_symmetry.space_group_name_H-M   'P 1'
#
loop_
_entity.id
_entity.type
_entity.pdbx_description
1 polymer ?
#
loop_
_entity_poly.entity_id
_entity_poly.type
_entity_poly.pdbx_seq_one_letter_code
_entity_poly.pdbx_strand_id
1 'polypeptide(L)' 'LLLEAQESLNAERAALLDKNETARARIEAMISRLKALEQNA' A
#
# COMPACT_ATOMS: atom_id res chain seq x y z
N LEU A 1 14.65 -0.34 -25.88
CA LEU A 1 14.54 -1.73 -26.28
C LEU A 1 13.60 -2.47 -25.36
N LEU A 2 13.07 -3.58 -25.82
CA LEU A 2 12.05 -4.34 -25.11
C LEU A 2 12.47 -4.77 -23.71
N LEU A 3 13.69 -5.22 -23.58
CA LEU A 3 14.19 -5.70 -22.28
C LEU A 3 14.27 -4.55 -21.27
N GLU A 4 14.79 -3.40 -21.71
CA GLU A 4 14.89 -2.24 -20.84
C GLU A 4 13.53 -1.71 -20.43
N ALA A 5 12.59 -1.69 -21.38
CA ALA A 5 11.22 -1.26 -21.09
C ALA A 5 10.55 -2.21 -20.10
N GLN A 6 10.79 -3.48 -20.25
CA GLN A 6 10.24 -4.50 -19.35
C GLN A 6 10.80 -4.37 -17.95
N GLU A 7 12.10 -4.15 -17.83
CA GLU A 7 12.74 -3.93 -16.53
C GLU A 7 12.21 -2.68 -15.84
N SER A 8 12.02 -1.60 -16.62
CA SER A 8 11.48 -0.36 -16.10
C SER A 8 10.04 -0.55 -15.60
N LEU A 9 9.22 -1.27 -16.36
CA LEU A 9 7.85 -1.56 -15.95
C LEU A 9 7.80 -2.43 -14.70
N ASN A 10 8.67 -3.41 -14.60
CA ASN A 10 8.73 -4.26 -13.42
C ASN A 10 9.13 -3.47 -12.19
N ALA A 11 10.07 -2.54 -12.33
CA ALA A 11 10.47 -1.68 -11.22
C ALA A 11 9.33 -0.75 -10.78
N GLU A 12 8.61 -0.19 -11.75
CA GLU A 12 7.44 0.65 -11.45
C GLU A 12 6.35 -0.12 -10.74
N ARG A 13 6.07 -1.32 -11.20
CA ARG A 13 5.06 -2.18 -10.57
C ARG A 13 5.44 -2.51 -9.14
N ALA A 14 6.69 -2.85 -8.89
CA ALA A 14 7.16 -3.15 -7.55
C ALA A 14 7.02 -1.94 -6.62
N ALA A 15 7.38 -0.74 -7.12
CA ALA A 15 7.26 0.48 -6.35
C ALA A 15 5.81 0.81 -6.02
N LEU A 16 4.90 0.65 -6.99
CA LEU A 16 3.48 0.88 -6.79
C LEU A 16 2.87 -0.12 -5.81
N LEU A 17 3.27 -1.35 -5.91
CA LEU A 17 2.80 -2.39 -5.02
C LEU A 17 3.20 -2.09 -3.57
N ASP A 18 4.45 -1.66 -3.38
CA ASP A 18 4.97 -1.29 -2.07
C ASP A 18 4.19 -0.10 -1.49
N LYS A 19 3.96 0.94 -2.29
CA LYS A 19 3.19 2.10 -1.87
C LYS A 19 1.76 1.72 -1.53
N ASN A 20 1.18 0.84 -2.32
CA ASN A 20 -0.18 0.36 -2.11
C ASN A 20 -0.29 -0.38 -0.78
N GLU A 21 0.65 -1.26 -0.49
CA GLU A 21 0.68 -1.99 0.76
C GLU A 21 0.84 -1.06 1.96
N THR A 22 1.70 -0.06 1.84
CA THR A 22 1.90 0.93 2.90
C THR A 22 0.63 1.73 3.15
N ALA A 23 -0.01 2.20 2.10
CA ALA A 23 -1.26 2.95 2.21
C ALA A 23 -2.36 2.10 2.84
N ARG A 24 -2.46 0.86 2.44
CA ARG A 24 -3.43 -0.08 2.97
C ARG A 24 -3.22 -0.31 4.46
N ALA A 25 -1.98 -0.53 4.86
CA ALA A 25 -1.65 -0.74 6.27
C ALA A 25 -2.03 0.46 7.12
N ARG A 26 -1.82 1.67 6.61
CA ARG A 26 -2.18 2.89 7.30
C ARG A 26 -3.69 3.03 7.46
N ILE A 27 -4.43 2.72 6.40
CA ILE A 27 -5.89 2.77 6.45
C ILE A 27 -6.42 1.74 7.45
N GLU A 28 -5.91 0.55 7.42
CA GLU A 28 -6.30 -0.51 8.36
C GLU A 28 -6.01 -0.11 9.80
N ALA A 29 -4.87 0.53 10.04
CA ALA A 29 -4.53 1.01 11.37
C ALA A 29 -5.51 2.09 11.84
N MET A 30 -5.89 3.00 10.95
CA MET A 30 -6.87 4.03 11.28
C MET A 30 -8.23 3.45 11.60
N ILE A 31 -8.68 2.49 10.81
CA ILE A 31 -9.96 1.81 11.05
C ILE A 31 -9.93 1.08 12.38
N SER A 32 -8.83 0.41 12.68
CA SER A 32 -8.67 -0.29 13.94
C SER A 32 -8.78 0.63 15.13
N ARG A 33 -8.15 1.81 15.04
CA ARG A 33 -8.21 2.82 16.09
C ARG A 33 -9.62 3.36 16.27
N LEU A 34 -10.32 3.58 15.17
CA LEU A 34 -11.70 4.07 15.23
C LEU A 34 -12.61 3.05 15.91
N LYS A 35 -12.43 1.78 15.59
CA LYS A 35 -13.22 0.73 16.23
C LYS A 35 -12.93 0.64 17.72
N ALA A 36 -11.68 0.79 18.10
CA ALA A 36 -11.31 0.77 19.50
C ALA A 36 -11.98 1.93 20.27
N LEU A 37 -12.01 3.13 19.66
CA LEU A 37 -12.68 4.28 20.23
C LEU A 37 -14.19 4.05 20.37
N GLU A 38 -14.79 3.45 19.36
CA GLU A 38 -16.22 3.14 19.38
C GLU A 38 -16.56 2.18 20.51
N GLN A 39 -15.74 1.17 20.72
CA GLN A 39 -15.98 0.17 21.76
C GLN A 39 -15.80 0.75 23.16
N ASN A 40 -14.94 1.74 23.30
CA ASN A 40 -14.68 2.38 24.58
C ASN A 40 -15.68 3.50 24.91
N ALA A 41 -16.38 3.93 23.89
CA ALA A 41 -17.41 4.94 24.08
C ALA A 41 -18.75 4.30 24.45
#